data_38ad572d6e8ff26fbfe968ed2ea2f619
#
_entry.id   38ad572d6e8ff26fbfe968ed2ea2f619
#
_cell.length_a   1.000
_cell.length_b   1.000
_cell.length_c   1.000
_cell.angle_alpha   90.00
_cell.angle_beta   90.00
_cell.angle_gamma   90.00
#
_symmetry.space_group_name_H-M   'P 1'
#
loop_
_entity.id
_entity.type
_entity.pdbx_description
1 polymer ?
#
loop_
_entity_poly.entity_id
_entity_poly.type
_entity_poly.pdbx_seq_one_letter_code
_entity_poly.pdbx_strand_id
1 'polypeptide(L)'
;MKKIYIYLLAATSIIGVSCSEDWLNLNPSTSLTTDQALSTLEDIKVALNGVYRETSQHSYYGDNYWYYGDCRAMDVQARENKASGKRVTPYYTYNVLATDNLNITLPWNRPYLVIRQANNIIQKIEQGAVQSSDTKELDRIKAEALVLRGLALFNLTRLFGMPYINDNGASLGVPIELKPEEPSHQPKRNTVAECYEQVVNDITTARSSLSTERTDGYINYWAAQALLSRVYLDMGKNK
;
A
#
# COMPACT_ATOMS: atom_id res chain seq x y z
N MET A 1 12.01 59.68 35.76
CA MET A 1 12.81 58.73 35.08
C MET A 1 12.30 57.29 35.29
N LYS A 2 11.95 56.83 36.50
CA LYS A 2 11.44 55.46 36.73
C LYS A 2 10.16 55.09 35.95
N LYS A 3 9.25 56.02 35.68
CA LYS A 3 8.01 55.72 34.90
C LYS A 3 8.25 55.48 33.41
N ILE A 4 9.30 56.06 32.82
CA ILE A 4 9.64 55.85 31.41
C ILE A 4 10.15 54.44 31.17
N TYR A 5 10.91 53.85 32.09
CA TYR A 5 11.39 52.46 31.99
C TYR A 5 10.25 51.46 32.09
N ILE A 6 9.18 51.73 32.84
CA ILE A 6 8.01 50.86 32.96
C ILE A 6 7.22 50.85 31.63
N TYR A 7 7.07 51.99 30.97
CA TYR A 7 6.42 52.04 29.66
C TYR A 7 7.26 51.39 28.53
N LEU A 8 8.60 51.51 28.62
CA LEU A 8 9.50 50.84 27.68
C LEU A 8 9.46 49.33 27.87
N LEU A 9 9.42 48.84 29.12
CA LEU A 9 9.32 47.40 29.42
C LEU A 9 7.96 46.80 28.99
N ALA A 10 6.87 47.58 29.17
CA ALA A 10 5.53 47.19 28.73
C ALA A 10 5.39 47.15 27.18
N ALA A 11 6.07 48.07 26.48
CA ALA A 11 6.08 48.11 25.02
C ALA A 11 6.87 46.94 24.39
N THR A 12 7.95 46.48 25.02
CA THR A 12 8.74 45.31 24.56
C THR A 12 8.03 43.97 24.77
N SER A 13 7.10 43.88 25.76
CA SER A 13 6.33 42.64 25.99
C SER A 13 5.23 42.40 24.95
N ILE A 14 4.84 43.38 24.15
CA ILE A 14 3.78 43.25 23.12
C ILE A 14 4.33 42.73 21.79
N ILE A 15 5.65 42.78 21.57
CA ILE A 15 6.27 42.36 20.31
C ILE A 15 6.55 40.83 20.27
N GLY A 16 6.39 40.12 21.39
CA GLY A 16 6.69 38.69 21.52
C GLY A 16 5.56 37.73 21.18
N VAL A 17 4.37 38.17 20.75
CA VAL A 17 3.21 37.29 20.54
C VAL A 17 2.77 37.32 19.06
N SER A 18 3.70 37.16 18.17
CA SER A 18 3.36 37.00 16.74
C SER A 18 4.19 35.94 16.06
N CYS A 19 4.02 34.71 16.51
CA CYS A 19 4.23 33.54 15.69
C CYS A 19 2.99 32.69 15.88
N SER A 20 1.96 32.92 15.08
CA SER A 20 0.94 31.91 14.90
C SER A 20 1.62 30.80 14.07
N GLU A 21 1.53 29.56 14.55
CA GLU A 21 2.07 28.36 13.84
C GLU A 21 1.43 28.18 12.45
N ASP A 22 0.36 28.90 12.14
CA ASP A 22 -0.39 28.82 10.89
C ASP A 22 0.41 29.17 9.63
N TRP A 23 1.45 30.02 9.74
CA TRP A 23 2.26 30.34 8.55
C TRP A 23 3.25 29.24 8.16
N LEU A 24 3.54 28.29 9.08
CA LEU A 24 4.37 27.12 8.81
C LEU A 24 3.55 25.96 8.20
N ASN A 25 2.23 25.97 8.36
CA ASN A 25 1.31 25.01 7.78
C ASN A 25 0.85 25.47 6.38
N LEU A 26 1.80 25.73 5.50
CA LEU A 26 1.50 26.01 4.09
C LEU A 26 1.04 24.73 3.40
N ASN A 27 -0.27 24.60 3.24
CA ASN A 27 -0.80 23.62 2.29
C ASN A 27 -0.27 23.98 0.89
N PRO A 28 0.29 23.02 0.13
CA PRO A 28 0.74 23.28 -1.22
C PRO A 28 -0.41 23.90 -2.03
N SER A 29 -0.18 25.06 -2.62
CA SER A 29 -1.20 25.76 -3.41
C SER A 29 -1.62 25.01 -4.69
N THR A 30 -0.88 23.96 -5.05
CA THR A 30 -1.05 23.17 -6.28
C THR A 30 -1.49 21.75 -6.05
N SER A 31 -1.66 21.30 -4.78
CA SER A 31 -2.14 19.95 -4.44
C SER A 31 -3.17 19.99 -3.34
N LEU A 32 -4.22 19.19 -3.48
CA LEU A 32 -5.20 18.97 -2.41
C LEU A 32 -4.56 18.17 -1.27
N THR A 33 -4.92 18.48 -0.03
CA THR A 33 -4.61 17.59 1.09
C THR A 33 -5.35 16.28 0.93
N THR A 34 -4.86 15.19 1.54
CA THR A 34 -5.54 13.89 1.51
C THR A 34 -6.99 14.00 2.00
N ASP A 35 -7.26 14.87 2.96
CA ASP A 35 -8.60 15.10 3.50
C ASP A 35 -9.54 15.76 2.49
N GLN A 36 -9.05 16.70 1.73
CA GLN A 36 -9.81 17.36 0.66
C GLN A 36 -10.01 16.44 -0.57
N ALA A 37 -8.97 15.65 -0.89
CA ALA A 37 -8.98 14.76 -2.05
C ALA A 37 -9.83 13.49 -1.87
N LEU A 38 -10.32 13.19 -0.65
CA LEU A 38 -11.08 11.97 -0.33
C LEU A 38 -12.36 12.33 0.45
N SER A 39 -13.03 13.42 0.07
CA SER A 39 -14.17 13.97 0.82
C SER A 39 -15.54 13.51 0.31
N THR A 40 -15.64 13.12 -0.96
CA THR A 40 -16.89 12.70 -1.60
C THR A 40 -16.83 11.27 -2.12
N LEU A 41 -17.98 10.67 -2.41
CA LEU A 41 -18.05 9.34 -3.02
C LEU A 41 -17.30 9.29 -4.36
N GLU A 42 -17.40 10.34 -5.16
CA GLU A 42 -16.72 10.39 -6.46
C GLU A 42 -15.19 10.46 -6.30
N ASP A 43 -14.71 11.24 -5.34
CA ASP A 43 -13.27 11.29 -5.02
C ASP A 43 -12.74 9.91 -4.61
N ILE A 44 -13.49 9.18 -3.78
CA ILE A 44 -13.12 7.83 -3.35
C ILE A 44 -13.11 6.84 -4.51
N LYS A 45 -14.05 6.94 -5.48
CA LYS A 45 -14.02 6.14 -6.71
C LYS A 45 -12.77 6.42 -7.56
N VAL A 46 -12.44 7.69 -7.73
CA VAL A 46 -11.23 8.10 -8.44
C VAL A 46 -9.98 7.58 -7.73
N ALA A 47 -9.94 7.67 -6.40
CA ALA A 47 -8.84 7.14 -5.59
C ALA A 47 -8.71 5.62 -5.74
N LEU A 48 -9.82 4.86 -5.72
CA LEU A 48 -9.81 3.41 -5.94
C LEU A 48 -9.26 3.06 -7.33
N ASN A 49 -9.65 3.79 -8.38
CA ASN A 49 -9.08 3.62 -9.72
C ASN A 49 -7.56 3.90 -9.72
N GLY A 50 -7.11 4.84 -8.89
CA GLY A 50 -5.68 5.09 -8.63
C GLY A 50 -4.97 3.86 -8.06
N VAL A 51 -5.59 3.15 -7.10
CA VAL A 51 -5.04 1.92 -6.51
C VAL A 51 -4.92 0.81 -7.57
N TYR A 52 -5.94 0.62 -8.40
CA TYR A 52 -5.89 -0.33 -9.53
C TYR A 52 -4.78 0.02 -10.53
N ARG A 53 -4.64 1.30 -10.86
CA ARG A 53 -3.58 1.79 -11.75
C ARG A 53 -2.19 1.50 -11.18
N GLU A 54 -1.97 1.76 -9.88
CA GLU A 54 -0.67 1.45 -9.26
C GLU A 54 -0.40 -0.05 -9.22
N THR A 55 -1.42 -0.86 -8.99
CA THR A 55 -1.29 -2.32 -9.04
C THR A 55 -0.88 -2.81 -10.43
N SER A 56 -1.39 -2.22 -11.51
CA SER A 56 -1.11 -2.61 -12.90
C SER A 56 0.16 -2.01 -13.50
N GLN A 57 0.95 -1.23 -12.74
CA GLN A 57 2.20 -0.64 -13.24
C GLN A 57 3.22 -1.72 -13.67
N HIS A 58 4.01 -1.40 -14.70
CA HIS A 58 5.13 -2.22 -15.17
C HIS A 58 6.08 -2.65 -14.06
N SER A 59 6.36 -1.73 -13.13
CA SER A 59 7.25 -1.97 -12.00
C SER A 59 6.63 -2.86 -10.90
N TYR A 60 5.40 -3.33 -11.09
CA TYR A 60 4.71 -4.23 -10.18
C TYR A 60 4.01 -5.36 -10.95
N TYR A 61 2.67 -5.44 -10.91
CA TYR A 61 1.88 -6.56 -11.44
C TYR A 61 1.79 -6.56 -12.97
N GLY A 62 2.18 -5.47 -13.64
CA GLY A 62 2.23 -5.37 -15.09
C GLY A 62 3.28 -6.30 -15.72
N ASP A 63 4.49 -6.36 -15.15
CA ASP A 63 5.53 -7.29 -15.63
C ASP A 63 6.56 -7.72 -14.55
N ASN A 64 7.11 -6.83 -13.72
CA ASN A 64 8.24 -7.16 -12.85
C ASN A 64 7.94 -8.27 -11.83
N TYR A 65 6.71 -8.35 -11.32
CA TYR A 65 6.31 -9.39 -10.39
C TYR A 65 6.41 -10.79 -11.03
N TRP A 66 5.99 -10.89 -12.27
CA TRP A 66 6.02 -12.15 -13.03
C TRP A 66 7.45 -12.55 -13.39
N TYR A 67 8.25 -11.62 -13.88
CA TYR A 67 9.66 -11.89 -14.16
C TYR A 67 10.43 -12.40 -12.94
N TYR A 68 10.13 -11.84 -11.77
CA TYR A 68 10.76 -12.29 -10.54
C TYR A 68 10.47 -13.78 -10.24
N GLY A 69 9.23 -14.22 -10.42
CA GLY A 69 8.83 -15.61 -10.21
C GLY A 69 9.33 -16.54 -11.33
N ASP A 70 8.88 -16.25 -12.56
CA ASP A 70 9.03 -17.15 -13.71
C ASP A 70 10.49 -17.33 -14.14
N CYS A 71 11.29 -16.27 -14.09
CA CYS A 71 12.73 -16.37 -14.41
C CYS A 71 13.50 -17.18 -13.35
N ARG A 72 13.14 -17.07 -12.07
CA ARG A 72 13.78 -17.83 -11.00
C ARG A 72 13.32 -19.29 -10.96
N ALA A 73 12.08 -19.55 -11.34
CA ALA A 73 11.53 -20.90 -11.48
C ALA A 73 12.06 -21.62 -12.73
N MET A 74 12.80 -20.94 -13.60
CA MET A 74 13.29 -21.44 -14.91
C MET A 74 12.17 -21.70 -15.92
N ASP A 75 10.96 -21.21 -15.70
CA ASP A 75 9.87 -21.27 -16.67
C ASP A 75 10.12 -20.38 -17.88
N VAL A 76 10.93 -19.33 -17.69
CA VAL A 76 11.38 -18.39 -18.72
C VAL A 76 12.89 -18.26 -18.70
N GLN A 77 13.52 -18.41 -19.88
CA GLN A 77 14.96 -18.23 -20.01
C GLN A 77 15.31 -16.80 -20.40
N ALA A 78 16.28 -16.20 -19.72
CA ALA A 78 16.86 -14.94 -20.15
C ALA A 78 17.77 -15.17 -21.38
N ARG A 79 17.44 -14.54 -22.51
CA ARG A 79 18.34 -14.55 -23.66
C ARG A 79 19.54 -13.65 -23.38
N GLU A 80 20.75 -14.19 -23.51
CA GLU A 80 21.99 -13.41 -23.44
C GLU A 80 22.13 -12.47 -24.64
N ASN A 81 21.28 -11.47 -24.73
CA ASN A 81 21.46 -10.39 -25.68
C ASN A 81 21.93 -9.14 -24.90
N LYS A 82 23.12 -8.66 -25.26
CA LYS A 82 23.81 -7.51 -24.62
C LYS A 82 22.96 -6.24 -24.54
N ALA A 83 21.92 -6.10 -25.37
CA ALA A 83 21.07 -4.91 -25.41
C ALA A 83 19.81 -5.01 -24.55
N SER A 84 19.17 -6.17 -24.39
CA SER A 84 17.86 -6.33 -23.75
C SER A 84 17.84 -7.25 -22.53
N GLY A 85 18.87 -8.06 -22.32
CA GLY A 85 18.91 -9.07 -21.25
C GLY A 85 19.17 -8.52 -19.86
N LYS A 86 19.54 -7.25 -19.72
CA LYS A 86 19.93 -6.67 -18.41
C LYS A 86 18.80 -6.65 -17.37
N ARG A 87 17.54 -6.65 -17.81
CA ARG A 87 16.40 -6.51 -16.92
C ARG A 87 16.03 -7.82 -16.21
N VAL A 88 16.08 -8.94 -16.91
CA VAL A 88 15.65 -10.25 -16.38
C VAL A 88 16.84 -11.17 -16.03
N THR A 89 18.01 -10.92 -16.62
CA THR A 89 19.23 -11.72 -16.37
C THR A 89 19.56 -11.86 -14.88
N PRO A 90 19.49 -10.80 -14.04
CA PRO A 90 19.77 -10.92 -12.62
C PRO A 90 18.86 -11.92 -11.90
N TYR A 91 17.59 -12.00 -12.28
CA TYR A 91 16.66 -12.99 -11.72
C TYR A 91 17.03 -14.41 -12.14
N TYR A 92 17.30 -14.60 -13.43
CA TYR A 92 17.65 -15.90 -14.00
C TYR A 92 18.98 -16.44 -13.46
N THR A 93 19.97 -15.57 -13.27
CA THR A 93 21.30 -15.94 -12.73
C THR A 93 21.36 -15.93 -11.19
N TYR A 94 20.28 -15.60 -10.50
CA TYR A 94 20.22 -15.40 -9.03
C TYR A 94 21.23 -14.36 -8.51
N ASN A 95 21.60 -13.42 -9.36
CA ASN A 95 22.58 -12.36 -9.03
C ASN A 95 21.90 -10.99 -8.96
N VAL A 96 20.92 -10.87 -8.07
CA VAL A 96 20.21 -9.62 -7.80
C VAL A 96 20.89 -8.92 -6.64
N LEU A 97 21.42 -7.72 -6.89
CA LEU A 97 22.07 -6.89 -5.84
C LEU A 97 21.00 -6.19 -5.01
N ALA A 98 21.22 -6.08 -3.70
CA ALA A 98 20.34 -5.38 -2.76
C ALA A 98 20.13 -3.89 -3.14
N THR A 99 21.06 -3.30 -3.88
CA THR A 99 21.02 -1.91 -4.38
C THR A 99 20.34 -1.78 -5.75
N ASP A 100 19.87 -2.88 -6.35
CA ASP A 100 19.23 -2.85 -7.66
C ASP A 100 17.85 -2.21 -7.58
N ASN A 101 17.74 -1.01 -8.16
CA ASN A 101 16.50 -0.24 -8.11
C ASN A 101 15.34 -0.92 -8.86
N LEU A 102 15.59 -1.52 -10.01
CA LEU A 102 14.55 -2.14 -10.83
C LEU A 102 14.08 -3.47 -10.23
N ASN A 103 15.01 -4.26 -9.72
CA ASN A 103 14.77 -5.65 -9.35
C ASN A 103 14.49 -5.84 -7.85
N ILE A 104 14.82 -4.86 -7.00
CA ILE A 104 14.57 -4.90 -5.56
C ILE A 104 13.73 -3.72 -5.08
N THR A 105 14.20 -2.48 -5.34
CA THR A 105 13.56 -1.28 -4.77
C THR A 105 12.13 -1.09 -5.30
N LEU A 106 11.91 -1.23 -6.60
CA LEU A 106 10.56 -1.07 -7.17
C LEU A 106 9.60 -2.20 -6.78
N PRO A 107 9.98 -3.50 -6.82
CA PRO A 107 9.14 -4.57 -6.31
C PRO A 107 8.81 -4.47 -4.81
N TRP A 108 9.64 -3.77 -4.03
CA TRP A 108 9.36 -3.45 -2.63
C TRP A 108 8.43 -2.23 -2.51
N ASN A 109 8.78 -1.11 -3.13
CA ASN A 109 8.09 0.16 -2.92
C ASN A 109 6.69 0.21 -3.54
N ARG A 110 6.49 -0.41 -4.71
CA ARG A 110 5.21 -0.33 -5.43
C ARG A 110 4.05 -1.00 -4.69
N PRO A 111 4.18 -2.22 -4.17
CA PRO A 111 3.12 -2.80 -3.34
C PRO A 111 2.84 -1.97 -2.07
N TYR A 112 3.86 -1.38 -1.43
CA TYR A 112 3.64 -0.48 -0.29
C TYR A 112 2.89 0.80 -0.67
N LEU A 113 3.11 1.33 -1.89
CA LEU A 113 2.32 2.44 -2.39
C LEU A 113 0.84 2.04 -2.57
N VAL A 114 0.57 0.83 -3.09
CA VAL A 114 -0.78 0.26 -3.18
C VAL A 114 -1.40 0.15 -1.78
N ILE A 115 -0.67 -0.41 -0.80
CA ILE A 115 -1.12 -0.54 0.59
C ILE A 115 -1.46 0.83 1.18
N ARG A 116 -0.58 1.82 1.01
CA ARG A 116 -0.80 3.18 1.52
C ARG A 116 -2.04 3.83 0.93
N GLN A 117 -2.23 3.73 -0.39
CA GLN A 117 -3.41 4.29 -1.06
C GLN A 117 -4.69 3.58 -0.63
N ALA A 118 -4.67 2.25 -0.52
CA ALA A 118 -5.79 1.47 0.01
C ALA A 118 -6.12 1.86 1.46
N ASN A 119 -5.11 2.04 2.31
CA ASN A 119 -5.28 2.48 3.70
C ASN A 119 -5.96 3.85 3.80
N ASN A 120 -5.60 4.81 2.92
CA ASN A 120 -6.25 6.11 2.88
C ASN A 120 -7.77 5.97 2.62
N ILE A 121 -8.15 5.15 1.64
CA ILE A 121 -9.56 4.89 1.31
C ILE A 121 -10.28 4.23 2.49
N ILE A 122 -9.72 3.14 3.01
CA ILE A 122 -10.30 2.36 4.11
C ILE A 122 -10.52 3.27 5.33
N GLN A 123 -9.48 4.01 5.73
CA GLN A 123 -9.53 4.90 6.89
C GLN A 123 -10.60 5.99 6.72
N LYS A 124 -10.69 6.63 5.55
CA LYS A 124 -11.69 7.68 5.30
C LYS A 124 -13.11 7.18 5.38
N ILE A 125 -13.38 5.99 4.85
CA ILE A 125 -14.70 5.36 4.93
C ILE A 125 -15.01 4.96 6.39
N GLU A 126 -14.07 4.36 7.11
CA GLU A 126 -14.25 3.95 8.52
C GLU A 126 -14.46 5.12 9.47
N GLN A 127 -13.86 6.26 9.20
CA GLN A 127 -14.06 7.49 9.97
C GLN A 127 -15.40 8.19 9.67
N GLY A 128 -16.17 7.72 8.68
CA GLY A 128 -17.37 8.41 8.21
C GLY A 128 -17.09 9.80 7.61
N ALA A 129 -15.85 10.01 7.14
CA ALA A 129 -15.40 11.30 6.62
C ALA A 129 -15.85 11.56 5.16
N VAL A 130 -16.41 10.54 4.50
CA VAL A 130 -16.86 10.64 3.10
C VAL A 130 -18.31 11.09 3.04
N GLN A 131 -18.57 12.19 2.37
CA GLN A 131 -19.93 12.73 2.17
C GLN A 131 -20.69 11.87 1.16
N SER A 132 -21.46 10.90 1.65
CA SER A 132 -22.33 10.06 0.82
C SER A 132 -23.43 9.41 1.67
N SER A 133 -24.63 9.29 1.11
CA SER A 133 -25.72 8.48 1.65
C SER A 133 -25.71 7.04 1.11
N ASP A 134 -24.92 6.76 0.09
CA ASP A 134 -24.80 5.42 -0.53
C ASP A 134 -23.76 4.58 0.22
N THR A 135 -24.18 4.04 1.37
CA THR A 135 -23.34 3.20 2.21
C THR A 135 -22.95 1.89 1.54
N LYS A 136 -23.81 1.35 0.67
CA LYS A 136 -23.53 0.11 -0.07
C LYS A 136 -22.35 0.28 -1.02
N GLU A 137 -22.31 1.40 -1.71
CA GLU A 137 -21.22 1.72 -2.62
C GLU A 137 -19.92 1.99 -1.86
N LEU A 138 -19.98 2.67 -0.70
CA LEU A 138 -18.83 2.85 0.16
C LEU A 138 -18.30 1.51 0.68
N ASP A 139 -19.18 0.60 1.12
CA ASP A 139 -18.80 -0.73 1.59
C ASP A 139 -18.15 -1.56 0.47
N ARG A 140 -18.66 -1.46 -0.76
CA ARG A 140 -18.06 -2.10 -1.94
C ARG A 140 -16.65 -1.56 -2.21
N ILE A 141 -16.48 -0.25 -2.23
CA ILE A 141 -15.18 0.40 -2.48
C ILE A 141 -14.17 0.01 -1.39
N LYS A 142 -14.60 0.03 -0.12
CA LYS A 142 -13.77 -0.42 1.00
C LYS A 142 -13.37 -1.89 0.83
N ALA A 143 -14.29 -2.75 0.42
CA ALA A 143 -14.01 -4.16 0.19
C ALA A 143 -12.97 -4.38 -0.92
N GLU A 144 -13.07 -3.67 -2.04
CA GLU A 144 -12.07 -3.73 -3.10
C GLU A 144 -10.71 -3.24 -2.63
N ALA A 145 -10.67 -2.13 -1.87
CA ALA A 145 -9.43 -1.61 -1.28
C ALA A 145 -8.78 -2.62 -0.30
N LEU A 146 -9.57 -3.32 0.52
CA LEU A 146 -9.09 -4.40 1.40
C LEU A 146 -8.46 -5.54 0.61
N VAL A 147 -9.10 -6.01 -0.47
CA VAL A 147 -8.53 -7.09 -1.29
C VAL A 147 -7.26 -6.65 -1.99
N LEU A 148 -7.19 -5.41 -2.50
CA LEU A 148 -5.97 -4.87 -3.12
C LEU A 148 -4.83 -4.74 -2.10
N ARG A 149 -5.12 -4.32 -0.86
CA ARG A 149 -4.15 -4.31 0.24
C ARG A 149 -3.66 -5.71 0.56
N GLY A 150 -4.57 -6.66 0.70
CA GLY A 150 -4.24 -8.07 0.94
C GLY A 150 -3.40 -8.67 -0.19
N LEU A 151 -3.73 -8.39 -1.45
CA LEU A 151 -2.94 -8.82 -2.61
C LEU A 151 -1.51 -8.25 -2.56
N ALA A 152 -1.37 -6.96 -2.26
CA ALA A 152 -0.07 -6.30 -2.19
C ALA A 152 0.79 -6.86 -1.05
N LEU A 153 0.21 -7.06 0.14
CA LEU A 153 0.89 -7.67 1.29
C LEU A 153 1.27 -9.13 1.01
N PHE A 154 0.39 -9.91 0.38
CA PHE A 154 0.67 -11.28 -0.03
C PHE A 154 1.86 -11.36 -0.99
N ASN A 155 1.90 -10.50 -2.01
CA ASN A 155 3.01 -10.44 -2.95
C ASN A 155 4.33 -10.04 -2.29
N LEU A 156 4.32 -9.03 -1.42
CA LEU A 156 5.51 -8.64 -0.64
C LEU A 156 6.04 -9.79 0.21
N THR A 157 5.13 -10.48 0.91
CA THR A 157 5.51 -11.58 1.80
C THR A 157 6.12 -12.75 1.01
N ARG A 158 5.57 -13.08 -0.17
CA ARG A 158 6.12 -14.11 -1.06
C ARG A 158 7.48 -13.75 -1.64
N LEU A 159 7.70 -12.47 -1.98
CA LEU A 159 8.95 -12.02 -2.59
C LEU A 159 10.10 -11.89 -1.57
N PHE A 160 9.80 -11.45 -0.34
CA PHE A 160 10.78 -11.02 0.64
C PHE A 160 10.75 -11.79 1.96
N GLY A 161 9.80 -12.68 2.16
CA GLY A 161 9.72 -13.63 3.27
C GLY A 161 10.21 -15.02 2.89
N MET A 162 10.37 -15.87 3.90
CA MET A 162 10.58 -17.31 3.67
C MET A 162 9.25 -17.98 3.30
N PRO A 163 9.26 -19.07 2.51
CA PRO A 163 8.04 -19.83 2.26
C PRO A 163 7.38 -20.28 3.58
N TYR A 164 6.07 -20.06 3.70
CA TYR A 164 5.32 -20.38 4.92
C TYR A 164 5.50 -21.83 5.39
N ILE A 165 5.55 -22.78 4.45
CA ILE A 165 5.64 -24.22 4.73
C ILE A 165 6.98 -24.65 5.37
N ASN A 166 8.03 -23.83 5.30
CA ASN A 166 9.35 -24.21 5.82
C ASN A 166 9.37 -24.27 7.36
N ASP A 167 8.65 -23.36 8.02
CA ASP A 167 8.65 -23.21 9.48
C ASP A 167 7.29 -22.78 10.05
N ASN A 168 6.23 -23.02 9.31
CA ASN A 168 4.86 -22.55 9.62
C ASN A 168 4.77 -21.02 9.76
N GLY A 169 5.60 -20.31 9.02
CA GLY A 169 5.59 -18.85 8.98
C GLY A 169 6.25 -18.17 10.18
N ALA A 170 7.08 -18.87 10.96
CA ALA A 170 7.77 -18.31 12.12
C ALA A 170 8.86 -17.29 11.74
N SER A 171 9.47 -17.43 10.56
CA SER A 171 10.47 -16.48 10.03
C SER A 171 9.91 -15.10 9.79
N LEU A 172 10.82 -14.11 9.71
CA LEU A 172 10.44 -12.73 9.42
C LEU A 172 9.91 -12.57 7.99
N GLY A 173 8.73 -12.03 7.88
CA GLY A 173 8.08 -11.58 6.66
C GLY A 173 8.40 -10.12 6.32
N VAL A 174 7.39 -9.29 6.23
CA VAL A 174 7.49 -7.86 5.90
C VAL A 174 6.72 -7.01 6.92
N PRO A 175 6.95 -5.69 7.01
CA PRO A 175 6.12 -4.81 7.82
C PRO A 175 4.66 -4.83 7.37
N ILE A 176 3.74 -4.91 8.33
CA ILE A 176 2.29 -4.79 8.11
C ILE A 176 1.88 -3.35 8.40
N GLU A 177 1.41 -2.65 7.36
CA GLU A 177 0.93 -1.28 7.45
C GLU A 177 -0.59 -1.24 7.24
N LEU A 178 -1.34 -0.89 8.27
CA LEU A 178 -2.82 -0.90 8.25
C LEU A 178 -3.45 0.51 8.21
N LYS A 179 -2.63 1.53 8.31
CA LYS A 179 -3.04 2.94 8.26
C LYS A 179 -1.98 3.76 7.53
N PRO A 180 -2.33 4.96 7.05
CA PRO A 180 -1.33 5.89 6.55
C PRO A 180 -0.37 6.28 7.68
N GLU A 181 0.93 6.17 7.42
CA GLU A 181 1.97 6.51 8.40
C GLU A 181 2.79 7.71 7.93
N GLU A 182 3.39 8.41 8.89
CA GLU A 182 4.26 9.53 8.62
C GLU A 182 5.55 9.07 7.92
N PRO A 183 6.18 9.93 7.10
CA PRO A 183 7.42 9.59 6.37
C PRO A 183 8.59 9.14 7.26
N SER A 184 8.59 9.54 8.54
CA SER A 184 9.60 9.16 9.53
C SER A 184 9.34 7.81 10.18
N HIS A 185 8.19 7.17 9.91
CA HIS A 185 7.84 5.87 10.48
C HIS A 185 8.80 4.79 10.01
N GLN A 186 9.35 4.04 10.94
CA GLN A 186 10.27 2.91 10.69
C GLN A 186 9.71 1.64 11.31
N PRO A 187 8.85 0.91 10.58
CA PRO A 187 8.22 -0.29 11.09
C PRO A 187 9.20 -1.45 11.21
N LYS A 188 8.93 -2.34 12.15
CA LYS A 188 9.60 -3.63 12.24
C LYS A 188 8.95 -4.64 11.31
N ARG A 189 9.74 -5.64 10.89
CA ARG A 189 9.19 -6.77 10.14
C ARG A 189 8.31 -7.63 11.06
N ASN A 190 7.16 -8.00 10.57
CA ASN A 190 6.29 -9.01 11.16
C ASN A 190 6.74 -10.41 10.75
N THR A 191 6.24 -11.44 11.39
CA THR A 191 6.43 -12.81 10.94
C THR A 191 5.65 -13.09 9.65
N VAL A 192 6.07 -14.09 8.90
CA VAL A 192 5.33 -14.56 7.71
C VAL A 192 3.92 -14.98 8.11
N ALA A 193 3.74 -15.64 9.27
CA ALA A 193 2.43 -16.05 9.75
C ALA A 193 1.50 -14.86 9.96
N GLU A 194 1.96 -13.80 10.67
CA GLU A 194 1.19 -12.58 10.87
C GLU A 194 0.82 -11.90 9.54
N CYS A 195 1.74 -11.88 8.57
CA CYS A 195 1.46 -11.34 7.24
C CYS A 195 0.33 -12.12 6.54
N TYR A 196 0.39 -13.45 6.55
CA TYR A 196 -0.66 -14.28 5.94
C TYR A 196 -1.99 -14.18 6.67
N GLU A 197 -1.99 -14.11 8.01
CA GLU A 197 -3.19 -13.87 8.80
C GLU A 197 -3.86 -12.55 8.43
N GLN A 198 -3.07 -11.47 8.28
CA GLN A 198 -3.60 -10.19 7.85
C GLN A 198 -4.17 -10.24 6.43
N VAL A 199 -3.52 -10.92 5.50
CA VAL A 199 -4.03 -11.13 4.13
C VAL A 199 -5.38 -11.86 4.16
N VAL A 200 -5.47 -12.94 4.92
CA VAL A 200 -6.72 -13.71 5.09
C VAL A 200 -7.81 -12.85 5.70
N ASN A 201 -7.48 -12.06 6.73
CA ASN A 201 -8.41 -11.15 7.38
C ASN A 201 -8.97 -10.10 6.41
N ASP A 202 -8.12 -9.44 5.63
CA ASP A 202 -8.52 -8.43 4.65
C ASP A 202 -9.51 -9.02 3.62
N ILE A 203 -9.18 -10.18 3.04
CA ILE A 203 -10.00 -10.81 2.01
C ILE A 203 -11.33 -11.33 2.59
N THR A 204 -11.31 -11.96 3.77
CA THR A 204 -12.52 -12.49 4.40
C THR A 204 -13.47 -11.40 4.85
N THR A 205 -12.94 -10.29 5.34
CA THR A 205 -13.73 -9.09 5.69
C THR A 205 -14.38 -8.48 4.45
N ALA A 206 -13.65 -8.39 3.36
CA ALA A 206 -14.11 -7.76 2.12
C ALA A 206 -15.24 -8.52 1.43
N ARG A 207 -15.19 -9.86 1.42
CA ARG A 207 -16.02 -10.69 0.54
C ARG A 207 -17.53 -10.50 0.67
N SER A 208 -18.03 -10.12 1.84
CA SER A 208 -19.48 -9.93 2.08
C SER A 208 -20.07 -8.71 1.37
N SER A 209 -19.22 -7.73 1.05
CA SER A 209 -19.60 -6.48 0.39
C SER A 209 -19.24 -6.46 -1.11
N LEU A 210 -18.61 -7.53 -1.62
CA LEU A 210 -18.26 -7.66 -3.03
C LEU A 210 -19.40 -8.28 -3.83
N SER A 211 -19.61 -7.80 -5.05
CA SER A 211 -20.61 -8.34 -5.99
C SER A 211 -20.20 -9.75 -6.45
N THR A 212 -21.19 -10.63 -6.60
CA THR A 212 -21.03 -11.92 -7.27
C THR A 212 -21.19 -11.82 -8.80
N GLU A 213 -21.67 -10.69 -9.30
CA GLU A 213 -21.77 -10.41 -10.72
C GLU A 213 -20.40 -10.21 -11.36
N ARG A 214 -20.35 -10.38 -12.68
CA ARG A 214 -19.14 -10.08 -13.44
C ARG A 214 -18.85 -8.58 -13.39
N THR A 215 -17.62 -8.23 -13.03
CA THR A 215 -17.13 -6.86 -12.98
C THR A 215 -15.92 -6.74 -13.91
N ASP A 216 -16.05 -6.07 -15.04
CA ASP A 216 -14.97 -5.97 -16.02
C ASP A 216 -13.82 -5.11 -15.48
N GLY A 217 -12.71 -5.76 -15.13
CA GLY A 217 -11.48 -5.12 -14.63
C GLY A 217 -11.47 -4.81 -13.14
N TYR A 218 -12.55 -5.03 -12.40
CA TYR A 218 -12.62 -4.78 -10.95
C TYR A 218 -12.71 -6.08 -10.16
N ILE A 219 -12.28 -6.03 -8.89
CA ILE A 219 -12.39 -7.18 -7.98
C ILE A 219 -13.85 -7.43 -7.63
N ASN A 220 -14.28 -8.68 -7.79
CA ASN A 220 -15.55 -9.19 -7.33
C ASN A 220 -15.35 -10.31 -6.29
N TYR A 221 -16.44 -10.87 -5.78
CA TYR A 221 -16.41 -11.98 -4.83
C TYR A 221 -15.54 -13.15 -5.30
N TRP A 222 -15.66 -13.54 -6.57
CA TRP A 222 -14.94 -14.70 -7.11
C TRP A 222 -13.45 -14.45 -7.26
N ALA A 223 -13.05 -13.23 -7.62
CA ALA A 223 -11.65 -12.83 -7.65
C ALA A 223 -11.03 -12.86 -6.25
N ALA A 224 -11.76 -12.38 -5.23
CA ALA A 224 -11.33 -12.45 -3.84
C ALA A 224 -11.18 -13.90 -3.35
N GLN A 225 -12.14 -14.79 -3.71
CA GLN A 225 -12.06 -16.21 -3.37
C GLN A 225 -10.90 -16.92 -4.08
N ALA A 226 -10.62 -16.60 -5.34
CA ALA A 226 -9.48 -17.14 -6.07
C ALA A 226 -8.14 -16.71 -5.41
N LEU A 227 -8.04 -15.45 -4.98
CA LEU A 227 -6.87 -14.98 -4.24
C LEU A 227 -6.74 -15.71 -2.91
N LEU A 228 -7.82 -15.86 -2.15
CA LEU A 228 -7.81 -16.57 -0.87
C LEU A 228 -7.39 -18.04 -1.03
N SER A 229 -7.84 -18.70 -2.10
CA SER A 229 -7.40 -20.06 -2.44
C SER A 229 -5.89 -20.14 -2.67
N ARG A 230 -5.30 -19.19 -3.39
CA ARG A 230 -3.84 -19.10 -3.57
C ARG A 230 -3.10 -18.89 -2.26
N VAL A 231 -3.64 -18.04 -1.38
CA VAL A 231 -3.07 -17.79 -0.04
C VAL A 231 -3.03 -19.09 0.77
N TYR A 232 -4.13 -19.84 0.82
CA TYR A 232 -4.18 -21.12 1.54
C TYR A 232 -3.28 -22.20 0.92
N LEU A 233 -3.14 -22.21 -0.42
CA LEU A 233 -2.20 -23.10 -1.10
C LEU A 233 -0.76 -22.82 -0.64
N ASP A 234 -0.34 -21.56 -0.60
CA ASP A 234 1.01 -21.18 -0.15
C ASP A 234 1.23 -21.50 1.34
N MET A 235 0.17 -21.48 2.15
CA MET A 235 0.21 -21.91 3.56
C MET A 235 0.21 -23.43 3.74
N GLY A 236 0.09 -24.22 2.67
CA GLY A 236 -0.05 -25.69 2.73
C GLY A 236 -1.40 -26.15 3.32
N LYS A 237 -2.40 -25.28 3.37
CA LYS A 237 -3.74 -25.55 3.89
C LYS A 237 -4.70 -25.94 2.74
N ASN A 238 -4.50 -27.10 2.18
CA ASN A 238 -5.23 -27.61 1.00
C ASN A 238 -6.55 -28.31 1.36
N LYS A 239 -7.35 -27.78 2.27
CA LYS A 239 -8.64 -28.37 2.64
C LYS A 239 -9.81 -27.55 2.16
#